data_63e11aba3a9f9a7c979bbe8997e9ea0e
#
_entry.id   63e11aba3a9f9a7c979bbe8997e9ea0e
#
_cell.length_a   1.000
_cell.length_b   1.000
_cell.length_c   1.000
_cell.angle_alpha   90.00
_cell.angle_beta   90.00
_cell.angle_gamma   90.00
#
_symmetry.space_group_name_H-M   'P 1'
#
loop_
_entity.id
_entity.type
_entity.pdbx_description
1 polymer ?
#
loop_
_entity_poly.entity_id
_entity_poly.type
_entity_poly.pdbx_seq_one_letter_code
_entity_poly.pdbx_strand_id
1 'polypeptide(L)'
;SGITTTIYISIVSIVLAMIIGLIVALPSLSNNKILSYFNIAYVEIVRAIPLLVLILWIYYGLPIMLGISFSPFVSGIIALTISESAFQAEIFRAGINSIHKGQHEVSESLGMNFWRKMRFVILPQAIKVVLPAMGNQFVYVLKMSSLVSIIGIADLTRKANELVTTTYRPLEIYTFLILEYLVLILFVSYFVRKLENRLKYK
;
A
#
# COMPACT_ATOMS: atom_id res chain seq x y z
N SER A 1 5.90 19.17 11.93
CA SER A 1 5.34 19.71 10.69
C SER A 1 4.41 18.67 10.05
N GLY A 2 3.34 19.10 9.38
CA GLY A 2 2.38 18.17 8.75
C GLY A 2 3.03 17.21 7.77
N ILE A 3 4.07 17.65 7.04
CA ILE A 3 4.85 16.83 6.09
C ILE A 3 5.45 15.59 6.76
N THR A 4 6.06 15.74 7.93
CA THR A 4 6.67 14.60 8.64
C THR A 4 5.64 13.56 9.05
N THR A 5 4.46 14.00 9.50
CA THR A 5 3.35 13.11 9.84
C THR A 5 2.83 12.36 8.61
N THR A 6 2.62 13.08 7.49
CA THR A 6 2.18 12.49 6.21
C THR A 6 3.16 11.42 5.72
N ILE A 7 4.47 11.72 5.71
CA ILE A 7 5.50 10.77 5.27
C ILE A 7 5.58 9.58 6.22
N TYR A 8 5.59 9.83 7.54
CA TYR A 8 5.76 8.77 8.53
C TYR A 8 4.58 7.77 8.50
N ILE A 9 3.33 8.27 8.49
CA ILE A 9 2.15 7.40 8.44
C ILE A 9 2.13 6.59 7.14
N SER A 10 2.52 7.20 6.02
CA SER A 10 2.58 6.52 4.72
C SER A 10 3.64 5.42 4.69
N ILE A 11 4.84 5.68 5.21
CA ILE A 11 5.92 4.68 5.25
C ILE A 11 5.54 3.51 6.16
N VAL A 12 5.06 3.79 7.36
CA VAL A 12 4.68 2.72 8.30
C VAL A 12 3.56 1.87 7.71
N SER A 13 2.52 2.50 7.18
CA SER A 13 1.37 1.80 6.61
C SER A 13 1.77 0.95 5.40
N ILE A 14 2.59 1.45 4.47
CA ILE A 14 2.99 0.67 3.30
C ILE A 14 3.89 -0.50 3.67
N VAL A 15 4.80 -0.35 4.62
CA VAL A 15 5.67 -1.44 5.09
C VAL A 15 4.83 -2.56 5.73
N LEU A 16 3.89 -2.21 6.60
CA LEU A 16 2.97 -3.19 7.18
C LEU A 16 2.06 -3.82 6.12
N ALA A 17 1.57 -3.03 5.18
CA ALA A 17 0.75 -3.52 4.06
C ALA A 17 1.52 -4.50 3.16
N MET A 18 2.80 -4.26 2.91
CA MET A 18 3.66 -5.19 2.16
C MET A 18 3.78 -6.54 2.87
N ILE A 19 3.98 -6.53 4.19
CA ILE A 19 4.09 -7.75 4.99
C ILE A 19 2.77 -8.54 4.95
N ILE A 20 1.65 -7.87 5.24
CA ILE A 20 0.32 -8.50 5.22
C ILE A 20 -0.04 -8.94 3.80
N GLY A 21 0.19 -8.10 2.79
CA GLY A 21 -0.07 -8.41 1.40
C GLY A 21 0.70 -9.62 0.90
N LEU A 22 1.96 -9.77 1.31
CA LEU A 22 2.75 -10.95 0.99
C LEU A 22 2.15 -12.21 1.65
N ILE A 23 1.80 -12.14 2.94
CA ILE A 23 1.14 -13.25 3.66
C ILE A 23 -0.17 -13.65 2.98
N VAL A 24 -0.98 -12.67 2.59
CA VAL A 24 -2.25 -12.88 1.90
C VAL A 24 -2.05 -13.44 0.48
N ALA A 25 -0.96 -13.05 -0.21
CA ALA A 25 -0.66 -13.56 -1.56
C ALA A 25 -0.17 -15.00 -1.58
N LEU A 26 0.56 -15.47 -0.56
CA LEU A 26 1.16 -16.80 -0.52
C LEU A 26 0.15 -17.95 -0.78
N PRO A 27 -1.06 -17.96 -0.18
CA PRO A 27 -2.07 -18.98 -0.44
C PRO A 27 -2.51 -19.07 -1.91
N SER A 28 -2.49 -17.96 -2.64
CA SER A 28 -2.88 -17.93 -4.05
C SER A 28 -1.87 -18.63 -4.98
N LEU A 29 -0.67 -18.88 -4.50
CA LEU A 29 0.40 -19.60 -5.22
C LEU A 29 0.32 -21.11 -5.02
N SER A 30 -0.57 -21.57 -4.14
CA SER A 30 -0.83 -22.98 -3.89
C SER A 30 -1.80 -23.54 -4.94
N ASN A 31 -1.62 -24.81 -5.28
CA ASN A 31 -2.59 -25.55 -6.11
C ASN A 31 -3.92 -25.83 -5.38
N ASN A 32 -4.01 -25.45 -4.09
CA ASN A 32 -5.22 -25.65 -3.31
C ASN A 32 -6.24 -24.54 -3.61
N LYS A 33 -7.34 -24.91 -4.27
CA LYS A 33 -8.42 -23.99 -4.66
C LYS A 33 -9.06 -23.25 -3.46
N ILE A 34 -9.14 -23.89 -2.30
CA ILE A 34 -9.72 -23.28 -1.08
C ILE A 34 -8.83 -22.11 -0.63
N LEU A 35 -7.51 -22.33 -0.56
CA LEU A 35 -6.56 -21.28 -0.16
C LEU A 35 -6.54 -20.12 -1.15
N SER A 36 -6.62 -20.42 -2.44
CA SER A 36 -6.72 -19.39 -3.49
C SER A 36 -8.02 -18.57 -3.37
N TYR A 37 -9.13 -19.23 -3.03
CA TYR A 37 -10.41 -18.56 -2.83
C TYR A 37 -10.38 -17.56 -1.67
N PHE A 38 -9.75 -17.91 -0.53
CA PHE A 38 -9.57 -16.99 0.59
C PHE A 38 -8.80 -15.73 0.22
N ASN A 39 -7.75 -15.88 -0.58
CA ASN A 39 -7.01 -14.72 -1.09
C ASN A 39 -7.90 -13.80 -1.94
N ILE A 40 -8.62 -14.38 -2.91
CA ILE A 40 -9.50 -13.62 -3.79
C ILE A 40 -10.59 -12.91 -2.97
N ALA A 41 -11.25 -13.62 -2.05
CA ALA A 41 -12.30 -13.05 -1.21
C ALA A 41 -11.77 -11.89 -0.35
N TYR A 42 -10.61 -12.05 0.29
CA TYR A 42 -9.99 -10.96 1.06
C TYR A 42 -9.73 -9.74 0.19
N VAL A 43 -9.09 -9.94 -0.96
CA VAL A 43 -8.72 -8.84 -1.85
C VAL A 43 -9.97 -8.11 -2.37
N GLU A 44 -10.99 -8.85 -2.82
CA GLU A 44 -12.23 -8.26 -3.32
C GLU A 44 -12.99 -7.49 -2.25
N ILE A 45 -13.15 -8.07 -1.05
CA ILE A 45 -13.86 -7.44 0.06
C ILE A 45 -13.15 -6.16 0.49
N VAL A 46 -11.84 -6.22 0.74
CA VAL A 46 -11.10 -5.06 1.24
C VAL A 46 -11.05 -3.94 0.21
N ARG A 47 -10.87 -4.25 -1.07
CA ARG A 47 -10.85 -3.25 -2.15
C ARG A 47 -12.21 -2.64 -2.45
N ALA A 48 -13.31 -3.33 -2.11
CA ALA A 48 -14.65 -2.79 -2.26
C ALA A 48 -15.00 -1.74 -1.19
N ILE A 49 -14.27 -1.71 -0.07
CA ILE A 49 -14.53 -0.76 1.01
C ILE A 49 -13.82 0.58 0.70
N PRO A 50 -14.56 1.72 0.62
CA PRO A 50 -13.94 3.02 0.47
C PRO A 50 -13.02 3.33 1.67
N LEU A 51 -11.78 3.76 1.40
CA LEU A 51 -10.80 4.01 2.45
C LEU A 51 -11.30 4.98 3.53
N LEU A 52 -11.99 6.06 3.14
CA LEU A 52 -12.57 7.01 4.08
C LEU A 52 -13.53 6.33 5.07
N VAL A 53 -14.41 5.45 4.55
CA VAL A 53 -15.36 4.70 5.39
C VAL A 53 -14.62 3.75 6.32
N LEU A 54 -13.58 3.09 5.85
CA LEU A 54 -12.74 2.20 6.65
C LEU A 54 -12.03 2.96 7.80
N ILE A 55 -11.49 4.17 7.52
CA ILE A 55 -10.88 5.03 8.55
C ILE A 55 -11.89 5.37 9.64
N LEU A 56 -13.09 5.81 9.25
CA LEU A 56 -14.13 6.19 10.21
C LEU A 56 -14.62 4.98 11.01
N TRP A 57 -14.76 3.82 10.38
CA TRP A 57 -15.19 2.61 11.04
C TRP A 57 -14.16 2.11 12.06
N ILE A 58 -12.87 2.13 11.72
CA ILE A 58 -11.81 1.71 12.63
C ILE A 58 -11.68 2.68 13.81
N TYR A 59 -11.86 3.98 13.57
CA TYR A 59 -11.68 4.97 14.64
C TYR A 59 -12.89 5.09 15.57
N TYR A 60 -14.10 5.04 15.02
CA TYR A 60 -15.34 5.22 15.81
C TYR A 60 -16.08 3.91 16.09
N GLY A 61 -16.15 3.00 15.11
CA GLY A 61 -16.95 1.78 15.18
C GLY A 61 -16.25 0.66 15.94
N LEU A 62 -15.00 0.36 15.57
CA LEU A 62 -14.26 -0.76 16.16
C LEU A 62 -14.08 -0.65 17.69
N PRO A 63 -13.79 0.54 18.27
CA PRO A 63 -13.73 0.71 19.71
C PRO A 63 -15.02 0.34 20.44
N ILE A 64 -16.17 0.67 19.87
CA ILE A 64 -17.48 0.34 20.45
C ILE A 64 -17.67 -1.17 20.50
N MET A 65 -17.25 -1.89 19.45
CA MET A 65 -17.41 -3.35 19.37
C MET A 65 -16.46 -4.11 20.31
N LEU A 66 -15.23 -3.63 20.45
CA LEU A 66 -14.16 -4.34 21.18
C LEU A 66 -13.94 -3.81 22.60
N GLY A 67 -14.53 -2.67 22.96
CA GLY A 67 -14.24 -1.99 24.23
C GLY A 67 -12.81 -1.42 24.34
N ILE A 68 -12.11 -1.24 23.21
CA ILE A 68 -10.71 -0.80 23.14
C ILE A 68 -10.65 0.52 22.37
N SER A 69 -10.06 1.56 22.95
CA SER A 69 -9.83 2.81 22.26
C SER A 69 -8.45 2.85 21.61
N PHE A 70 -8.42 3.20 20.33
CA PHE A 70 -7.17 3.46 19.60
C PHE A 70 -6.93 4.97 19.47
N SER A 71 -5.67 5.38 19.52
CA SER A 71 -5.35 6.77 19.16
C SER A 71 -5.68 7.02 17.68
N PRO A 72 -5.97 8.27 17.26
CA PRO A 72 -6.20 8.60 15.87
C PRO A 72 -5.08 8.08 14.96
N PHE A 73 -3.83 8.24 15.42
CA PHE A 73 -2.65 7.83 14.66
C PHE A 73 -2.60 6.31 14.40
N VAL A 74 -2.86 5.50 15.42
CA VAL A 74 -2.92 4.03 15.30
C VAL A 74 -4.08 3.61 14.40
N SER A 75 -5.26 4.22 14.56
CA SER A 75 -6.42 3.95 13.72
C SER A 75 -6.16 4.25 12.23
N GLY A 76 -5.48 5.38 11.95
CA GLY A 76 -5.08 5.75 10.60
C GLY A 76 -4.11 4.74 9.97
N ILE A 77 -3.09 4.31 10.74
CA ILE A 77 -2.14 3.29 10.28
C ILE A 77 -2.88 1.97 10.00
N ILE A 78 -3.75 1.51 10.89
CA ILE A 78 -4.50 0.26 10.71
C ILE A 78 -5.36 0.34 9.43
N ALA A 79 -6.11 1.43 9.25
CA ALA A 79 -6.98 1.61 8.10
C ALA A 79 -6.22 1.62 6.78
N LEU A 80 -5.15 2.42 6.69
CA LEU A 80 -4.28 2.47 5.53
C LEU A 80 -3.63 1.10 5.26
N THR A 81 -3.13 0.45 6.31
CA THR A 81 -2.48 -0.86 6.19
C THR A 81 -3.44 -1.93 5.66
N ILE A 82 -4.65 -2.02 6.19
CA ILE A 82 -5.65 -3.00 5.73
C ILE A 82 -6.00 -2.73 4.27
N SER A 83 -6.37 -1.49 3.95
CA SER A 83 -6.72 -1.11 2.58
C SER A 83 -5.59 -1.44 1.59
N GLU A 84 -4.36 -1.03 1.90
CA GLU A 84 -3.20 -1.21 1.03
C GLU A 84 -2.72 -2.65 0.95
N SER A 85 -2.92 -3.46 1.98
CA SER A 85 -2.50 -4.86 1.96
C SER A 85 -3.19 -5.68 0.87
N ALA A 86 -4.43 -5.35 0.54
CA ALA A 86 -5.16 -5.99 -0.56
C ALA A 86 -4.55 -5.64 -1.94
N PHE A 87 -4.12 -4.38 -2.14
CA PHE A 87 -3.42 -3.97 -3.36
C PHE A 87 -2.04 -4.60 -3.44
N GLN A 88 -1.31 -4.67 -2.32
CA GLN A 88 0.00 -5.33 -2.27
C GLN A 88 -0.12 -6.83 -2.56
N ALA A 89 -1.12 -7.51 -2.02
CA ALA A 89 -1.37 -8.92 -2.30
C ALA A 89 -1.58 -9.18 -3.80
N GLU A 90 -2.34 -8.33 -4.47
CA GLU A 90 -2.56 -8.43 -5.90
C GLU A 90 -1.29 -8.14 -6.72
N ILE A 91 -0.49 -7.15 -6.31
CA ILE A 91 0.82 -6.85 -6.93
C ILE A 91 1.75 -8.06 -6.83
N PHE A 92 1.85 -8.69 -5.65
CA PHE A 92 2.66 -9.90 -5.48
C PHE A 92 2.16 -11.06 -6.35
N ARG A 93 0.84 -11.31 -6.31
CA ARG A 93 0.21 -12.37 -7.11
C ARG A 93 0.44 -12.15 -8.60
N ALA A 94 0.18 -10.95 -9.10
CA ALA A 94 0.35 -10.60 -10.50
C ALA A 94 1.83 -10.69 -10.93
N GLY A 95 2.77 -10.22 -10.11
CA GLY A 95 4.19 -10.29 -10.39
C GLY A 95 4.71 -11.71 -10.50
N ILE A 96 4.30 -12.61 -9.61
CA ILE A 96 4.70 -14.03 -9.68
C ILE A 96 4.07 -14.71 -10.89
N ASN A 97 2.79 -14.45 -11.16
CA ASN A 97 2.07 -15.05 -12.29
C ASN A 97 2.51 -14.49 -13.64
N SER A 98 3.21 -13.36 -13.70
CA SER A 98 3.75 -12.79 -14.93
C SER A 98 4.96 -13.53 -15.48
N ILE A 99 5.58 -14.41 -14.66
CA ILE A 99 6.75 -15.16 -15.09
C ILE A 99 6.34 -16.22 -16.10
N HIS A 100 7.04 -16.22 -17.24
CA HIS A 100 6.72 -17.09 -18.38
C HIS A 100 6.69 -18.56 -17.97
N LYS A 101 5.67 -19.31 -18.43
CA LYS A 101 5.47 -20.73 -18.08
C LYS A 101 6.69 -21.59 -18.40
N GLY A 102 7.43 -21.28 -19.47
CA GLY A 102 8.66 -21.98 -19.81
C GLY A 102 9.73 -21.96 -18.72
N GLN A 103 9.76 -20.90 -17.85
CA GLN A 103 10.67 -20.88 -16.70
C GLN A 103 10.30 -21.94 -15.66
N HIS A 104 9.00 -22.17 -15.48
CA HIS A 104 8.51 -23.25 -14.60
C HIS A 104 8.83 -24.63 -15.17
N GLU A 105 8.59 -24.84 -16.47
CA GLU A 105 8.81 -26.12 -17.16
C GLU A 105 10.29 -26.49 -17.21
N VAL A 106 11.17 -25.54 -17.55
CA VAL A 106 12.62 -25.75 -17.53
C VAL A 106 13.13 -26.09 -16.13
N SER A 107 12.64 -25.37 -15.12
CA SER A 107 13.02 -25.63 -13.73
C SER A 107 12.61 -27.04 -13.26
N GLU A 108 11.43 -27.50 -13.68
CA GLU A 108 10.92 -28.84 -13.40
C GLU A 108 11.74 -29.91 -14.14
N SER A 109 12.09 -29.67 -15.40
CA SER A 109 12.94 -30.57 -16.19
C SER A 109 14.36 -30.73 -15.61
N LEU A 110 14.84 -29.67 -14.89
CA LEU A 110 16.11 -29.72 -14.13
C LEU A 110 15.96 -30.39 -12.75
N GLY A 111 14.79 -30.98 -12.43
CA GLY A 111 14.54 -31.66 -11.16
C GLY A 111 14.43 -30.71 -9.96
N MET A 112 14.16 -29.42 -10.17
CA MET A 112 13.99 -28.47 -9.07
C MET A 112 12.67 -28.74 -8.34
N ASN A 113 12.73 -28.88 -7.02
CA ASN A 113 11.52 -28.86 -6.21
C ASN A 113 10.94 -27.44 -6.11
N PHE A 114 9.69 -27.33 -5.61
CA PHE A 114 8.96 -26.06 -5.52
C PHE A 114 9.80 -24.94 -4.87
N TRP A 115 10.45 -25.20 -3.74
CA TRP A 115 11.23 -24.19 -3.01
C TRP A 115 12.47 -23.72 -3.76
N ARG A 116 13.20 -24.64 -4.42
CA ARG A 116 14.36 -24.30 -5.26
C ARG A 116 13.92 -23.49 -6.46
N LYS A 117 12.87 -23.91 -7.15
CA LYS A 117 12.27 -23.21 -8.29
C LYS A 117 11.88 -21.76 -7.89
N MET A 118 11.13 -21.60 -6.80
CA MET A 118 10.73 -20.29 -6.32
C MET A 118 11.93 -19.42 -5.98
N ARG A 119 12.88 -19.90 -5.19
CA ARG A 119 14.00 -19.11 -4.68
C ARG A 119 14.99 -18.70 -5.77
N PHE A 120 15.31 -19.57 -6.71
CA PHE A 120 16.41 -19.33 -7.64
C PHE A 120 15.94 -18.89 -9.04
N VAL A 121 14.68 -19.15 -9.43
CA VAL A 121 14.18 -18.85 -10.76
C VAL A 121 13.04 -17.83 -10.75
N ILE A 122 11.98 -18.09 -9.99
CA ILE A 122 10.75 -17.31 -10.08
C ILE A 122 10.85 -16.00 -9.28
N LEU A 123 11.21 -16.05 -8.00
CA LEU A 123 11.25 -14.86 -7.14
C LEU A 123 12.23 -13.79 -7.62
N PRO A 124 13.46 -14.10 -8.10
CA PRO A 124 14.36 -13.07 -8.59
C PRO A 124 13.81 -12.32 -9.80
N GLN A 125 13.05 -13.00 -10.65
CA GLN A 125 12.39 -12.38 -11.79
C GLN A 125 11.14 -11.62 -11.38
N ALA A 126 10.30 -12.21 -10.51
CA ALA A 126 9.08 -11.58 -10.01
C ALA A 126 9.37 -10.27 -9.25
N ILE A 127 10.43 -10.21 -8.44
CA ILE A 127 10.84 -8.99 -7.73
C ILE A 127 11.08 -7.83 -8.69
N LYS A 128 11.67 -8.07 -9.86
CA LYS A 128 11.90 -7.01 -10.86
C LYS A 128 10.59 -6.41 -11.39
N VAL A 129 9.53 -7.20 -11.45
CA VAL A 129 8.19 -6.76 -11.86
C VAL A 129 7.42 -6.10 -10.72
N VAL A 130 7.54 -6.65 -9.51
CA VAL A 130 6.82 -6.20 -8.31
C VAL A 130 7.33 -4.87 -7.80
N LEU A 131 8.66 -4.64 -7.75
CA LEU A 131 9.24 -3.44 -7.15
C LEU A 131 8.76 -2.13 -7.79
N PRO A 132 8.67 -1.97 -9.13
CA PRO A 132 8.11 -0.78 -9.74
C PRO A 132 6.66 -0.54 -9.35
N ALA A 133 5.83 -1.60 -9.32
CA ALA A 133 4.43 -1.52 -8.94
C ALA A 133 4.27 -1.08 -7.47
N MET A 134 5.09 -1.62 -6.57
CA MET A 134 5.14 -1.21 -5.16
C MET A 134 5.54 0.25 -4.98
N GLY A 135 6.51 0.74 -5.78
CA GLY A 135 6.89 2.15 -5.79
C GLY A 135 5.75 3.07 -6.19
N ASN A 136 5.00 2.71 -7.23
CA ASN A 136 3.80 3.45 -7.64
C ASN A 136 2.70 3.41 -6.56
N GLN A 137 2.55 2.27 -5.88
CA GLN A 137 1.60 2.15 -4.78
C GLN A 137 2.00 3.03 -3.58
N PHE A 138 3.30 3.19 -3.31
CA PHE A 138 3.74 4.13 -2.27
C PHE A 138 3.35 5.57 -2.58
N VAL A 139 3.50 6.01 -3.84
CA VAL A 139 3.02 7.33 -4.29
C VAL A 139 1.51 7.47 -4.11
N TYR A 140 0.75 6.40 -4.34
CA TYR A 140 -0.69 6.38 -4.10
C TYR A 140 -1.03 6.53 -2.60
N VAL A 141 -0.34 5.79 -1.72
CA VAL A 141 -0.53 5.89 -0.25
C VAL A 141 -0.27 7.29 0.27
N LEU A 142 0.76 7.98 -0.24
CA LEU A 142 1.03 9.37 0.11
C LEU A 142 -0.15 10.29 -0.18
N LYS A 143 -0.87 10.07 -1.28
CA LYS A 143 -2.09 10.85 -1.60
C LYS A 143 -3.25 10.46 -0.68
N MET A 144 -3.45 9.18 -0.46
CA MET A 144 -4.54 8.65 0.36
C MET A 144 -4.37 8.97 1.84
N SER A 145 -3.14 9.18 2.31
CA SER A 145 -2.89 9.59 3.69
C SER A 145 -3.54 10.94 4.06
N SER A 146 -3.88 11.79 3.09
CA SER A 146 -4.62 13.02 3.34
C SER A 146 -5.99 12.80 3.99
N LEU A 147 -6.59 11.62 3.79
CA LEU A 147 -7.89 11.27 4.37
C LEU A 147 -7.84 11.06 5.89
N VAL A 148 -6.67 10.79 6.47
CA VAL A 148 -6.54 10.60 7.92
C VAL A 148 -6.72 11.90 8.71
N SER A 149 -6.66 13.04 8.02
CA SER A 149 -6.96 14.36 8.60
C SER A 149 -8.34 14.43 9.24
N ILE A 150 -9.29 13.63 8.74
CA ILE A 150 -10.69 13.62 9.20
C ILE A 150 -10.82 13.13 10.66
N ILE A 151 -9.95 12.23 11.09
CA ILE A 151 -9.92 11.69 12.45
C ILE A 151 -8.97 12.47 13.36
N GLY A 152 -8.51 13.66 12.92
CA GLY A 152 -7.72 14.58 13.74
C GLY A 152 -6.20 14.37 13.72
N ILE A 153 -5.67 13.55 12.82
CA ILE A 153 -4.22 13.41 12.64
C ILE A 153 -3.65 14.71 12.05
N ALA A 154 -2.61 15.25 12.69
CA ALA A 154 -1.97 16.51 12.29
C ALA A 154 -1.05 16.33 11.07
N ASP A 155 -1.62 15.85 9.96
CA ASP A 155 -0.98 15.76 8.64
C ASP A 155 -0.98 17.11 7.91
N LEU A 156 -0.51 17.15 6.65
CA LEU A 156 -0.53 18.35 5.82
C LEU A 156 -1.94 18.91 5.65
N THR A 157 -2.92 18.06 5.37
CA THR A 157 -4.30 18.48 5.12
C THR A 157 -4.95 19.04 6.37
N ARG A 158 -4.74 18.42 7.54
CA ARG A 158 -5.23 18.92 8.81
C ARG A 158 -4.65 20.29 9.14
N LYS A 159 -3.35 20.48 8.93
CA LYS A 159 -2.71 21.78 9.14
C LYS A 159 -3.23 22.87 8.24
N ALA A 160 -3.50 22.55 6.97
CA ALA A 160 -4.17 23.48 6.07
C ALA A 160 -5.58 23.84 6.55
N ASN A 161 -6.39 22.85 6.97
CA ASN A 161 -7.73 23.09 7.50
C ASN A 161 -7.70 24.00 8.76
N GLU A 162 -6.77 23.78 9.68
CA GLU A 162 -6.57 24.64 10.87
C GLU A 162 -6.26 26.09 10.46
N LEU A 163 -5.41 26.29 9.44
CA LEU A 163 -5.10 27.61 8.91
C LEU A 163 -6.31 28.28 8.24
N VAL A 164 -7.09 27.52 7.47
CA VAL A 164 -8.32 28.05 6.84
C VAL A 164 -9.32 28.54 7.87
N THR A 165 -9.51 27.78 8.97
CA THR A 165 -10.45 28.17 10.03
C THR A 165 -10.02 29.41 10.81
N THR A 166 -8.72 29.70 10.89
CA THR A 166 -8.18 30.86 11.60
C THR A 166 -8.03 32.09 10.73
N THR A 167 -7.72 31.92 9.45
CA THR A 167 -7.41 33.04 8.54
C THR A 167 -8.55 33.40 7.58
N TYR A 168 -9.52 32.48 7.40
CA TYR A 168 -10.63 32.61 6.44
C TYR A 168 -10.19 32.81 4.98
N ARG A 169 -9.04 32.21 4.60
CA ARG A 169 -8.46 32.28 3.25
C ARG A 169 -8.34 30.90 2.58
N PRO A 170 -9.47 30.24 2.27
CA PRO A 170 -9.42 28.87 1.76
C PRO A 170 -8.73 28.77 0.39
N LEU A 171 -8.91 29.74 -0.49
CA LEU A 171 -8.33 29.68 -1.84
C LEU A 171 -6.80 29.63 -1.79
N GLU A 172 -6.18 30.56 -1.07
CA GLU A 172 -4.73 30.67 -0.96
C GLU A 172 -4.16 29.42 -0.27
N ILE A 173 -4.74 29.02 0.87
CA ILE A 173 -4.21 27.92 1.69
C ILE A 173 -4.34 26.57 0.94
N TYR A 174 -5.48 26.28 0.32
CA TYR A 174 -5.61 25.03 -0.43
C TYR A 174 -4.79 25.05 -1.73
N THR A 175 -4.52 26.20 -2.32
CA THR A 175 -3.57 26.31 -3.43
C THR A 175 -2.16 25.94 -2.97
N PHE A 176 -1.72 26.45 -1.81
CA PHE A 176 -0.44 26.04 -1.23
C PHE A 176 -0.41 24.56 -0.88
N LEU A 177 -1.47 24.01 -0.32
CA LEU A 177 -1.57 22.58 -0.02
C LEU A 177 -1.41 21.71 -1.29
N ILE A 178 -2.04 22.12 -2.39
CA ILE A 178 -1.86 21.42 -3.69
C ILE A 178 -0.41 21.47 -4.14
N LEU A 179 0.25 22.62 -4.02
CA LEU A 179 1.67 22.76 -4.38
C LEU A 179 2.58 21.93 -3.48
N GLU A 180 2.34 21.88 -2.18
CA GLU A 180 3.10 21.05 -1.25
C GLU A 180 2.99 19.56 -1.59
N TYR A 181 1.76 19.06 -1.84
CA TYR A 181 1.56 17.67 -2.29
C TYR A 181 2.19 17.43 -3.66
N LEU A 182 2.08 18.37 -4.60
CA LEU A 182 2.69 18.25 -5.93
C LEU A 182 4.21 18.08 -5.82
N VAL A 183 4.87 18.94 -5.06
CA VAL A 183 6.34 18.87 -4.85
C VAL A 183 6.71 17.54 -4.18
N LEU A 184 6.03 17.16 -3.10
CA LEU A 184 6.29 15.92 -2.38
C LEU A 184 6.13 14.70 -3.29
N ILE A 185 5.04 14.62 -4.04
CA ILE A 185 4.72 13.51 -4.92
C ILE A 185 5.68 13.44 -6.10
N LEU A 186 6.02 14.56 -6.73
CA LEU A 186 7.00 14.59 -7.81
C LEU A 186 8.38 14.16 -7.34
N PHE A 187 8.80 14.60 -6.16
CA PHE A 187 10.06 14.20 -5.54
C PHE A 187 10.11 12.69 -5.33
N VAL A 188 9.11 12.11 -4.67
CA VAL A 188 9.04 10.66 -4.44
C VAL A 188 8.96 9.89 -5.76
N SER A 189 8.12 10.32 -6.71
CA SER A 189 7.98 9.70 -8.03
C SER A 189 9.27 9.71 -8.83
N TYR A 190 10.10 10.73 -8.68
CA TYR A 190 11.42 10.77 -9.32
C TYR A 190 12.32 9.61 -8.82
N PHE A 191 12.36 9.36 -7.50
CA PHE A 191 13.13 8.26 -6.94
C PHE A 191 12.57 6.90 -7.34
N VAL A 192 11.25 6.75 -7.35
CA VAL A 192 10.59 5.51 -7.81
C VAL A 192 10.97 5.21 -9.26
N ARG A 193 10.86 6.18 -10.18
CA ARG A 193 11.25 6.02 -11.58
C ARG A 193 12.74 5.71 -11.74
N LYS A 194 13.60 6.34 -10.95
CA LYS A 194 15.04 6.05 -10.97
C LYS A 194 15.34 4.61 -10.56
N LEU A 195 14.62 4.10 -9.55
CA LEU A 195 14.71 2.70 -9.14
C LEU A 195 14.22 1.76 -10.24
N GLU A 196 13.06 2.05 -10.83
CA GLU A 196 12.48 1.29 -11.94
C GLU A 196 13.44 1.16 -13.13
N ASN A 197 14.05 2.28 -13.54
CA ASN A 197 15.01 2.28 -14.65
C ASN A 197 16.23 1.41 -14.34
N ARG A 198 16.73 1.41 -13.11
CA ARG A 198 17.84 0.54 -12.71
C ARG A 198 17.50 -0.96 -12.76
N LEU A 199 16.25 -1.32 -12.56
CA LEU A 199 15.77 -2.71 -12.58
C LEU A 199 15.53 -3.22 -14.00
N LYS A 200 15.12 -2.36 -14.93
CA LYS A 200 14.91 -2.70 -16.34
C LYS A 200 16.22 -3.02 -17.09
N TYR A 201 17.33 -2.40 -16.70
CA TYR A 201 18.63 -2.52 -17.40
C TYR A 201 19.56 -3.59 -16.80
N LYS A 202 19.09 -4.41 -15.87
CA LYS A 202 19.78 -5.59 -15.34
C LYS A 202 18.94 -6.85 -15.55
#